data_fd542cbeaf195a6b3bd1c3902901a675
#
_entry.id   fd542cbeaf195a6b3bd1c3902901a675
#
_cell.length_a   1.000
_cell.length_b   1.000
_cell.length_c   1.000
_cell.angle_alpha   90.00
_cell.angle_beta   90.00
_cell.angle_gamma   90.00
#
_symmetry.space_group_name_H-M   'P 1'
#
loop_
_entity.id
_entity.type
_entity.pdbx_description
1 polymer ?
#
loop_
_entity_poly.entity_id
_entity_poly.type
_entity_poly.pdbx_seq_one_letter_code
_entity_poly.pdbx_strand_id
1 'polypeptide(L)'
;MAHKRRRPGRLCGGLGVLLLAAALGLVAWNTWDDHRAAESAEQVLAEMSALPEALQAPQAVPPASQSAPASAKMPTVIVDGSAYIGTLQIPALGLRLPVLRDWSYPNLRIAPCRYAGTPHGSLVLAAHNYESHFGRLDELRPGDTVQFTDAAGSLYAYTVAQVEILQPAAIEEMIDPAWDLTLFTCTLGGQTRLTVRCMRS
;
A
#
# COMPACT_ATOMS: atom_id res chain seq x y z
N MET A 1 -46.59 -48.15 -12.72
CA MET A 1 -45.76 -47.29 -11.86
C MET A 1 -44.82 -46.45 -12.73
N ALA A 2 -45.09 -45.15 -12.90
CA ALA A 2 -44.32 -44.26 -13.78
C ALA A 2 -43.13 -43.65 -12.99
N HIS A 3 -41.90 -44.07 -13.30
CA HIS A 3 -40.68 -43.48 -12.78
C HIS A 3 -40.49 -42.08 -13.36
N LYS A 4 -40.75 -41.05 -12.57
CA LYS A 4 -40.49 -39.63 -12.89
C LYS A 4 -38.98 -39.42 -13.00
N ARG A 5 -38.36 -39.52 -14.17
CA ARG A 5 -36.95 -39.19 -14.43
C ARG A 5 -36.72 -37.72 -14.06
N ARG A 6 -36.12 -37.47 -12.93
CA ARG A 6 -35.60 -36.14 -12.55
C ARG A 6 -34.59 -35.71 -13.60
N ARG A 7 -34.82 -34.61 -14.30
CA ARG A 7 -33.93 -34.05 -15.33
C ARG A 7 -32.73 -33.41 -14.66
N PRO A 8 -31.53 -34.03 -14.65
CA PRO A 8 -30.34 -33.49 -13.98
C PRO A 8 -29.88 -32.14 -14.53
N GLY A 9 -30.18 -31.81 -15.80
CA GLY A 9 -29.77 -30.58 -16.44
C GLY A 9 -30.34 -29.29 -15.82
N ARG A 10 -31.55 -29.35 -15.19
CA ARG A 10 -32.12 -28.17 -14.52
C ARG A 10 -31.39 -27.81 -13.20
N LEU A 11 -30.91 -28.80 -12.48
CA LEU A 11 -30.14 -28.62 -11.25
C LEU A 11 -28.74 -28.05 -11.56
N CYS A 12 -28.07 -28.58 -12.59
CA CYS A 12 -26.78 -28.07 -13.06
C CYS A 12 -26.91 -26.64 -13.60
N GLY A 13 -27.95 -26.29 -14.33
CA GLY A 13 -28.23 -24.95 -14.81
C GLY A 13 -28.47 -23.97 -13.67
N GLY A 14 -29.25 -24.34 -12.65
CA GLY A 14 -29.49 -23.52 -11.46
C GLY A 14 -28.24 -23.29 -10.66
N LEU A 15 -27.40 -24.31 -10.46
CA LEU A 15 -26.12 -24.19 -9.77
C LEU A 15 -25.14 -23.28 -10.53
N GLY A 16 -25.10 -23.39 -11.87
CA GLY A 16 -24.27 -22.52 -12.72
C GLY A 16 -24.66 -21.04 -12.60
N VAL A 17 -25.97 -20.73 -12.62
CA VAL A 17 -26.45 -19.36 -12.43
C VAL A 17 -26.11 -18.83 -11.03
N LEU A 18 -26.24 -19.66 -10.00
CA LEU A 18 -25.91 -19.28 -8.63
C LEU A 18 -24.42 -18.98 -8.47
N LEU A 19 -23.55 -19.79 -9.07
CA LEU A 19 -22.09 -19.55 -9.06
C LEU A 19 -21.69 -18.28 -9.80
N LEU A 20 -22.33 -18.01 -10.96
CA LEU A 20 -22.12 -16.75 -11.69
C LEU A 20 -22.57 -15.54 -10.89
N ALA A 21 -23.74 -15.61 -10.25
CA ALA A 21 -24.23 -14.52 -9.39
C ALA A 21 -23.31 -14.29 -8.20
N ALA A 22 -22.79 -15.35 -7.57
CA ALA A 22 -21.83 -15.25 -6.49
C ALA A 22 -20.51 -14.63 -6.95
N ALA A 23 -19.99 -15.03 -8.12
CA ALA A 23 -18.77 -14.46 -8.69
C ALA A 23 -18.93 -12.97 -9.01
N LEU A 24 -20.04 -12.57 -9.64
CA LEU A 24 -20.36 -11.17 -9.91
C LEU A 24 -20.51 -10.36 -8.62
N GLY A 25 -21.12 -10.94 -7.59
CA GLY A 25 -21.25 -10.32 -6.27
C GLY A 25 -19.88 -10.08 -5.61
N LEU A 26 -18.96 -11.03 -5.74
CA LEU A 26 -17.58 -10.87 -5.22
C LEU A 26 -16.80 -9.81 -5.99
N VAL A 27 -16.93 -9.75 -7.31
CA VAL A 27 -16.28 -8.69 -8.12
C VAL A 27 -16.84 -7.32 -7.73
N ALA A 28 -18.16 -7.17 -7.65
CA ALA A 28 -18.79 -5.91 -7.24
C ALA A 28 -18.39 -5.49 -5.83
N TRP A 29 -18.29 -6.43 -4.90
CA TRP A 29 -17.80 -6.15 -3.54
C TRP A 29 -16.35 -5.68 -3.53
N ASN A 30 -15.47 -6.36 -4.29
CA ASN A 30 -14.04 -6.01 -4.35
C ASN A 30 -13.84 -4.62 -4.97
N THR A 31 -14.54 -4.30 -6.06
CA THR A 31 -14.47 -2.96 -6.68
C THR A 31 -15.02 -1.87 -5.77
N TRP A 32 -16.09 -2.14 -5.02
CA TRP A 32 -16.63 -1.19 -4.05
C TRP A 32 -15.66 -0.94 -2.90
N ASP A 33 -15.01 -1.98 -2.38
CA ASP A 33 -14.02 -1.86 -1.28
C ASP A 33 -12.78 -1.07 -1.73
N ASP A 34 -12.34 -1.24 -2.98
CA ASP A 34 -11.23 -0.47 -3.59
C ASP A 34 -11.61 1.02 -3.75
N HIS A 35 -12.79 1.32 -4.28
CA HIS A 35 -13.27 2.72 -4.38
C HIS A 35 -13.35 3.40 -3.03
N ARG A 36 -13.87 2.70 -2.03
CA ARG A 36 -13.95 3.23 -0.67
C ARG A 36 -12.56 3.54 -0.09
N ALA A 37 -11.57 2.69 -0.37
CA ALA A 37 -10.18 2.92 0.06
C ALA A 37 -9.57 4.14 -0.63
N ALA A 38 -9.84 4.33 -1.93
CA ALA A 38 -9.42 5.51 -2.68
C ALA A 38 -10.02 6.82 -2.11
N GLU A 39 -11.33 6.84 -1.88
CA GLU A 39 -12.02 8.00 -1.30
C GLU A 39 -11.49 8.35 0.10
N SER A 40 -11.24 7.35 0.94
CA SER A 40 -10.64 7.55 2.26
C SER A 40 -9.24 8.16 2.16
N ALA A 41 -8.42 7.70 1.23
CA ALA A 41 -7.08 8.24 1.00
C ALA A 41 -7.12 9.71 0.55
N GLU A 42 -8.03 10.06 -0.37
CA GLU A 42 -8.20 11.44 -0.85
C GLU A 42 -8.66 12.39 0.27
N GLN A 43 -9.61 11.97 1.11
CA GLN A 43 -10.07 12.75 2.25
C GLN A 43 -8.93 13.06 3.23
N VAL A 44 -8.17 12.04 3.61
CA VAL A 44 -7.02 12.20 4.51
C VAL A 44 -5.97 13.13 3.89
N LEU A 45 -5.67 12.99 2.59
CA LEU A 45 -4.73 13.87 1.90
C LEU A 45 -5.21 15.32 1.87
N ALA A 46 -6.52 15.57 1.69
CA ALA A 46 -7.10 16.91 1.74
C ALA A 46 -6.94 17.51 3.14
N GLU A 47 -7.23 16.76 4.21
CA GLU A 47 -7.06 17.23 5.58
C GLU A 47 -5.60 17.48 5.95
N MET A 48 -4.68 16.56 5.56
CA MET A 48 -3.25 16.79 5.74
C MET A 48 -2.74 18.02 4.99
N SER A 49 -3.32 18.34 3.83
CA SER A 49 -2.98 19.52 3.04
C SER A 49 -3.56 20.82 3.61
N ALA A 50 -4.62 20.74 4.40
CA ALA A 50 -5.25 21.89 5.05
C ALA A 50 -4.53 22.32 6.35
N LEU A 51 -3.55 21.55 6.83
CA LEU A 51 -2.73 21.93 7.97
C LEU A 51 -1.83 23.12 7.64
N PRO A 52 -1.50 23.99 8.65
CA PRO A 52 -0.73 25.22 8.41
C PRO A 52 0.56 24.97 7.65
N GLU A 53 0.85 25.86 6.70
CA GLU A 53 2.00 25.84 5.76
C GLU A 53 3.38 25.70 6.46
N ALA A 54 3.48 26.05 7.74
CA ALA A 54 4.68 25.84 8.57
C ALA A 54 5.06 24.35 8.74
N LEU A 55 4.13 23.42 8.48
CA LEU A 55 4.34 21.97 8.50
C LEU A 55 4.42 21.36 7.09
N GLN A 56 4.20 22.17 6.04
CA GLN A 56 4.09 21.69 4.66
C GLN A 56 5.26 22.08 3.75
N ALA A 57 6.15 22.99 4.17
CA ALA A 57 7.27 23.41 3.32
C ALA A 57 8.21 22.24 3.07
N PRO A 58 8.37 21.75 1.81
CA PRO A 58 9.25 20.65 1.50
C PRO A 58 10.70 21.05 1.79
N GLN A 59 11.27 20.55 2.85
CA GLN A 59 12.70 20.65 3.08
C GLN A 59 13.37 19.45 2.43
N ALA A 60 14.00 19.66 1.28
CA ALA A 60 14.86 18.65 0.66
C ALA A 60 16.01 18.37 1.64
N VAL A 61 16.09 17.16 2.18
CA VAL A 61 17.20 16.74 3.03
C VAL A 61 18.42 16.53 2.13
N PRO A 62 19.52 17.29 2.30
CA PRO A 62 20.73 17.07 1.51
C PRO A 62 21.27 15.66 1.78
N PRO A 63 21.86 14.98 0.78
CA PRO A 63 22.33 13.59 0.91
C PRO A 63 23.45 13.37 1.95
N ALA A 64 23.93 14.40 2.62
CA ALA A 64 25.08 14.36 3.55
C ALA A 64 24.75 14.54 5.05
N SER A 65 23.47 14.64 5.47
CA SER A 65 23.16 14.78 6.92
C SER A 65 22.84 13.42 7.57
N GLN A 66 23.86 12.56 7.67
CA GLN A 66 23.79 11.23 8.30
C GLN A 66 23.98 11.27 9.83
N SER A 67 23.41 12.23 10.55
CA SER A 67 23.62 12.33 12.00
C SER A 67 22.36 12.66 12.80
N ALA A 68 21.19 12.16 12.39
CA ALA A 68 20.05 12.11 13.29
C ALA A 68 20.08 10.79 14.06
N PRO A 69 19.97 10.78 15.42
CA PRO A 69 19.97 9.55 16.18
C PRO A 69 18.78 8.69 15.74
N ALA A 70 19.01 7.38 15.55
CA ALA A 70 18.01 6.38 15.15
C ALA A 70 16.80 6.26 16.12
N SER A 71 16.75 7.09 17.16
CA SER A 71 15.70 7.21 18.17
C SER A 71 14.81 8.45 18.01
N ALA A 72 14.98 9.27 16.98
CA ALA A 72 14.08 10.39 16.74
C ALA A 72 12.67 9.86 16.43
N LYS A 73 11.70 10.19 17.29
CA LYS A 73 10.28 9.87 17.06
C LYS A 73 9.87 10.45 15.71
N MET A 74 9.45 9.58 14.79
CA MET A 74 8.97 10.01 13.48
C MET A 74 7.81 11.01 13.67
N PRO A 75 7.84 12.18 13.00
CA PRO A 75 6.76 13.15 13.09
C PRO A 75 5.44 12.48 12.63
N THR A 76 4.34 12.82 13.29
CA THR A 76 3.03 12.25 12.99
C THR A 76 1.97 13.33 13.03
N VAL A 77 0.97 13.19 12.15
CA VAL A 77 -0.26 13.99 12.12
C VAL A 77 -1.42 13.07 12.46
N ILE A 78 -2.35 13.55 13.28
CA ILE A 78 -3.57 12.82 13.62
C ILE A 78 -4.71 13.33 12.73
N VAL A 79 -5.32 12.42 11.99
CA VAL A 79 -6.52 12.65 11.17
C VAL A 79 -7.52 11.57 11.54
N ASP A 80 -8.73 11.95 11.92
CA ASP A 80 -9.82 11.04 12.36
C ASP A 80 -9.37 9.98 13.38
N GLY A 81 -8.53 10.39 14.34
CA GLY A 81 -8.01 9.50 15.39
C GLY A 81 -6.90 8.53 14.93
N SER A 82 -6.53 8.53 13.65
CA SER A 82 -5.45 7.73 13.09
C SER A 82 -4.16 8.56 12.96
N ALA A 83 -3.01 7.94 13.25
CA ALA A 83 -1.71 8.60 13.16
C ALA A 83 -1.05 8.34 11.80
N TYR A 84 -0.78 9.39 11.06
CA TYR A 84 -0.10 9.35 9.75
C TYR A 84 1.32 9.89 9.87
N ILE A 85 2.26 9.28 9.16
CA ILE A 85 3.68 9.63 9.16
C ILE A 85 4.10 10.45 7.94
N GLY A 86 3.23 10.57 6.95
CA GLY A 86 3.51 11.32 5.72
C GLY A 86 2.71 10.84 4.53
N THR A 87 3.20 11.19 3.36
CA THR A 87 2.58 10.88 2.06
C THR A 87 3.58 10.17 1.15
N LEU A 88 3.16 9.07 0.52
CA LEU A 88 3.89 8.35 -0.51
C LEU A 88 3.38 8.77 -1.89
N GLN A 89 4.29 9.06 -2.83
CA GLN A 89 3.97 9.32 -4.22
C GLN A 89 4.73 8.34 -5.13
N ILE A 90 4.02 7.76 -6.10
CA ILE A 90 4.57 6.87 -7.13
C ILE A 90 4.07 7.40 -8.49
N PRO A 91 4.80 8.36 -9.11
CA PRO A 91 4.33 9.04 -10.33
C PRO A 91 4.05 8.08 -11.49
N ALA A 92 4.85 7.03 -11.67
CA ALA A 92 4.67 6.03 -12.73
C ALA A 92 3.30 5.32 -12.65
N LEU A 93 2.72 5.20 -11.43
CA LEU A 93 1.40 4.61 -11.21
C LEU A 93 0.30 5.66 -11.02
N GLY A 94 0.63 6.96 -10.99
CA GLY A 94 -0.29 8.03 -10.66
C GLY A 94 -0.80 7.99 -9.21
N LEU A 95 -0.08 7.31 -8.31
CA LEU A 95 -0.49 7.14 -6.92
C LEU A 95 0.04 8.26 -6.03
N ARG A 96 -0.82 8.76 -5.15
CA ARG A 96 -0.49 9.61 -4.01
C ARG A 96 -1.31 9.12 -2.82
N LEU A 97 -0.63 8.62 -1.76
CA LEU A 97 -1.26 7.89 -0.66
C LEU A 97 -0.77 8.42 0.68
N PRO A 98 -1.67 8.66 1.66
CA PRO A 98 -1.25 8.90 3.03
C PRO A 98 -0.68 7.61 3.62
N VAL A 99 0.25 7.69 4.55
CA VAL A 99 0.90 6.53 5.15
C VAL A 99 0.63 6.50 6.65
N LEU A 100 -0.03 5.46 7.12
CA LEU A 100 -0.31 5.21 8.52
C LEU A 100 0.96 4.82 9.28
N ARG A 101 1.08 5.30 10.54
CA ARG A 101 2.21 5.00 11.41
C ARG A 101 2.29 3.53 11.80
N ASP A 102 1.16 2.93 12.11
CA ASP A 102 1.09 1.60 12.70
C ASP A 102 0.43 0.61 11.74
N TRP A 103 1.11 -0.51 11.52
CA TRP A 103 0.59 -1.60 10.70
C TRP A 103 -0.45 -2.42 11.48
N SER A 104 -1.59 -2.66 10.85
CA SER A 104 -2.60 -3.63 11.27
C SER A 104 -3.48 -4.02 10.07
N TYR A 105 -4.14 -5.16 10.13
CA TYR A 105 -5.09 -5.55 9.07
C TYR A 105 -6.24 -4.55 8.87
N PRO A 106 -6.85 -3.96 9.91
CA PRO A 106 -7.82 -2.89 9.74
C PRO A 106 -7.22 -1.65 9.06
N ASN A 107 -6.00 -1.25 9.46
CA ASN A 107 -5.33 -0.06 8.91
C ASN A 107 -4.98 -0.23 7.42
N LEU A 108 -4.57 -1.42 6.99
CA LEU A 108 -4.28 -1.70 5.58
C LEU A 108 -5.48 -1.45 4.65
N ARG A 109 -6.72 -1.52 5.17
CA ARG A 109 -7.94 -1.21 4.41
C ARG A 109 -8.16 0.28 4.21
N ILE A 110 -7.48 1.11 5.00
CA ILE A 110 -7.59 2.56 4.96
C ILE A 110 -6.51 3.14 4.06
N ALA A 111 -5.24 2.75 4.30
CA ALA A 111 -4.08 3.29 3.61
C ALA A 111 -2.85 2.36 3.77
N PRO A 112 -1.78 2.58 3.00
CA PRO A 112 -0.47 2.01 3.28
C PRO A 112 -0.04 2.26 4.73
N CYS A 113 0.63 1.30 5.33
CA CYS A 113 1.10 1.36 6.70
C CYS A 113 2.61 1.18 6.77
N ARG A 114 3.25 1.87 7.72
CA ARG A 114 4.63 1.56 8.06
C ARG A 114 4.70 0.18 8.72
N TYR A 115 5.40 -0.72 8.07
CA TYR A 115 5.67 -2.05 8.61
C TYR A 115 6.90 -2.05 9.52
N ALA A 116 7.99 -1.39 9.09
CA ALA A 116 9.24 -1.28 9.83
C ALA A 116 10.04 -0.05 9.41
N GLY A 117 11.07 0.28 10.16
CA GLY A 117 12.07 1.27 9.83
C GLY A 117 11.61 2.73 9.85
N THR A 118 12.45 3.61 9.30
CA THR A 118 12.23 5.06 9.20
C THR A 118 12.82 5.60 7.89
N PRO A 119 12.41 6.80 7.42
CA PRO A 119 12.98 7.40 6.21
C PRO A 119 14.48 7.71 6.28
N HIS A 120 15.05 7.81 7.47
CA HIS A 120 16.50 8.02 7.65
C HIS A 120 17.33 6.73 7.53
N GLY A 121 16.69 5.58 7.55
CA GLY A 121 17.31 4.28 7.38
C GLY A 121 16.57 3.48 6.32
N SER A 122 16.22 2.23 6.65
CA SER A 122 15.41 1.35 5.80
C SER A 122 13.94 1.50 6.18
N LEU A 123 13.14 2.14 5.33
CA LEU A 123 11.70 2.28 5.51
C LEU A 123 10.98 1.14 4.79
N VAL A 124 10.08 0.44 5.49
CA VAL A 124 9.28 -0.64 4.90
C VAL A 124 7.80 -0.30 5.02
N LEU A 125 7.12 -0.22 3.88
CA LEU A 125 5.69 0.09 3.77
C LEU A 125 4.91 -1.09 3.20
N ALA A 126 3.81 -1.42 3.86
CA ALA A 126 2.86 -2.44 3.45
C ALA A 126 1.53 -1.81 3.04
N ALA A 127 0.88 -2.34 2.01
CA ALA A 127 -0.49 -1.98 1.68
C ALA A 127 -1.27 -3.19 1.14
N HIS A 128 -2.60 -3.06 1.04
CA HIS A 128 -3.43 -4.00 0.31
C HIS A 128 -3.10 -3.98 -1.20
N ASN A 129 -3.43 -5.08 -1.86
CA ASN A 129 -3.35 -5.23 -3.32
C ASN A 129 -4.58 -4.62 -4.05
N TYR A 130 -5.17 -3.57 -3.50
CA TYR A 130 -6.14 -2.73 -4.21
C TYR A 130 -5.43 -1.96 -5.33
N GLU A 131 -6.11 -1.73 -6.44
CA GLU A 131 -5.56 -0.92 -7.55
C GLU A 131 -5.26 0.51 -7.09
N SER A 132 -6.11 1.05 -6.19
CA SER A 132 -5.93 2.34 -5.54
C SER A 132 -4.78 2.39 -4.52
N HIS A 133 -4.22 1.24 -4.14
CA HIS A 133 -3.07 1.14 -3.22
C HIS A 133 -1.84 0.54 -3.94
N PHE A 134 -1.43 -0.69 -3.56
CA PHE A 134 -0.23 -1.34 -4.08
C PHE A 134 -0.52 -2.48 -5.09
N GLY A 135 -1.75 -2.60 -5.58
CA GLY A 135 -2.14 -3.66 -6.51
C GLY A 135 -1.40 -3.62 -7.84
N ARG A 136 -0.88 -2.43 -8.21
CA ARG A 136 -0.18 -2.20 -9.48
C ARG A 136 1.35 -2.06 -9.34
N LEU A 137 1.94 -2.48 -8.20
CA LEU A 137 3.39 -2.40 -8.00
C LEU A 137 4.20 -3.24 -9.00
N ASP A 138 3.61 -4.26 -9.63
CA ASP A 138 4.23 -5.08 -10.68
C ASP A 138 4.45 -4.33 -12.00
N GLU A 139 3.81 -3.19 -12.18
CA GLU A 139 4.02 -2.32 -13.34
C GLU A 139 5.32 -1.51 -13.23
N LEU A 140 5.86 -1.34 -12.01
CA LEU A 140 7.08 -0.57 -11.77
C LEU A 140 8.31 -1.23 -12.40
N ARG A 141 9.25 -0.39 -12.82
CA ARG A 141 10.51 -0.80 -13.46
C ARG A 141 11.71 -0.17 -12.74
N PRO A 142 12.88 -0.80 -12.78
CA PRO A 142 14.11 -0.15 -12.33
C PRO A 142 14.29 1.21 -13.01
N GLY A 143 14.57 2.23 -12.21
CA GLY A 143 14.66 3.62 -12.64
C GLY A 143 13.43 4.48 -12.36
N ASP A 144 12.26 3.89 -12.07
CA ASP A 144 11.08 4.64 -11.66
C ASP A 144 11.30 5.35 -10.32
N THR A 145 10.71 6.54 -10.17
CA THR A 145 10.85 7.37 -8.98
C THR A 145 9.74 7.07 -7.98
N VAL A 146 10.11 6.99 -6.70
CA VAL A 146 9.21 6.95 -5.55
C VAL A 146 9.59 8.08 -4.61
N GLN A 147 8.60 8.79 -4.08
CA GLN A 147 8.82 9.89 -3.15
C GLN A 147 8.02 9.67 -1.86
N PHE A 148 8.66 9.91 -0.73
CA PHE A 148 8.01 9.95 0.56
C PHE A 148 8.22 11.31 1.19
N THR A 149 7.13 12.00 1.54
CA THR A 149 7.19 13.26 2.31
C THR A 149 6.69 12.95 3.71
N ASP A 150 7.52 13.17 4.72
CA ASP A 150 7.12 12.93 6.10
C ASP A 150 6.13 13.99 6.63
N ALA A 151 5.58 13.75 7.82
CA ALA A 151 4.61 14.66 8.43
C ALA A 151 5.21 16.02 8.87
N ALA A 152 6.53 16.18 8.82
CA ALA A 152 7.23 17.46 9.02
C ALA A 152 7.54 18.17 7.70
N GLY A 153 7.15 17.58 6.54
CA GLY A 153 7.40 18.15 5.22
C GLY A 153 8.75 17.78 4.62
N SER A 154 9.57 16.93 5.26
CA SER A 154 10.84 16.48 4.70
C SER A 154 10.61 15.51 3.53
N LEU A 155 11.19 15.80 2.37
CA LEU A 155 11.09 14.97 1.18
C LEU A 155 12.24 13.99 1.07
N TYR A 156 11.93 12.73 0.88
CA TYR A 156 12.85 11.63 0.60
C TYR A 156 12.55 11.06 -0.78
N ALA A 157 13.52 11.15 -1.68
CA ALA A 157 13.42 10.62 -3.04
C ALA A 157 14.14 9.27 -3.14
N TYR A 158 13.52 8.34 -3.86
CA TYR A 158 14.04 7.00 -4.08
C TYR A 158 13.86 6.60 -5.54
N THR A 159 14.74 5.72 -6.00
CA THR A 159 14.66 5.10 -7.32
C THR A 159 14.44 3.60 -7.17
N VAL A 160 13.50 3.04 -7.90
CA VAL A 160 13.27 1.59 -7.95
C VAL A 160 14.52 0.89 -8.48
N ALA A 161 15.03 -0.06 -7.70
CA ALA A 161 16.19 -0.88 -8.07
C ALA A 161 15.75 -2.24 -8.63
N GLN A 162 14.78 -2.90 -7.97
CA GLN A 162 14.24 -4.18 -8.44
C GLN A 162 12.82 -4.42 -7.95
N VAL A 163 12.14 -5.33 -8.65
CA VAL A 163 10.84 -5.89 -8.25
C VAL A 163 10.99 -7.40 -8.13
N GLU A 164 10.55 -7.96 -7.02
CA GLU A 164 10.73 -9.38 -6.70
C GLU A 164 9.52 -9.97 -6.00
N ILE A 165 9.49 -11.30 -5.91
CA ILE A 165 8.46 -12.04 -5.18
C ILE A 165 9.12 -12.73 -3.98
N LEU A 166 8.63 -12.44 -2.77
CA LEU A 166 9.07 -13.07 -1.53
C LEU A 166 8.02 -14.03 -0.97
N GLN A 167 8.49 -15.00 -0.19
CA GLN A 167 7.61 -15.85 0.59
C GLN A 167 7.00 -15.06 1.77
N PRO A 168 5.79 -15.40 2.23
CA PRO A 168 5.14 -14.69 3.35
C PRO A 168 5.96 -14.73 4.66
N ALA A 169 6.77 -15.75 4.85
CA ALA A 169 7.61 -15.94 6.03
C ALA A 169 9.01 -15.32 5.91
N ALA A 170 9.37 -14.73 4.77
CA ALA A 170 10.68 -14.12 4.50
C ALA A 170 10.77 -12.71 5.16
N ILE A 171 10.59 -12.66 6.49
CA ILE A 171 10.52 -11.40 7.24
C ILE A 171 11.87 -10.69 7.24
N GLU A 172 12.96 -11.44 7.43
CA GLU A 172 14.33 -10.88 7.46
C GLU A 172 14.68 -10.24 6.10
N GLU A 173 14.35 -10.92 5.00
CA GLU A 173 14.52 -10.40 3.65
C GLU A 173 13.62 -9.16 3.41
N MET A 174 12.38 -9.17 3.95
CA MET A 174 11.46 -8.03 3.81
C MET A 174 12.00 -6.76 4.46
N ILE A 175 12.65 -6.86 5.62
CA ILE A 175 13.20 -5.75 6.39
C ILE A 175 14.71 -5.55 6.19
N ASP A 176 15.29 -6.13 5.14
CA ASP A 176 16.71 -6.04 4.84
C ASP A 176 17.17 -4.57 4.77
N PRO A 177 18.12 -4.15 5.64
CA PRO A 177 18.59 -2.78 5.70
C PRO A 177 19.47 -2.36 4.51
N ALA A 178 19.78 -3.27 3.59
CA ALA A 178 20.46 -2.94 2.35
C ALA A 178 19.61 -2.04 1.42
N TRP A 179 18.30 -1.96 1.68
CA TRP A 179 17.36 -1.17 0.89
C TRP A 179 16.86 0.03 1.69
N ASP A 180 16.93 1.24 1.12
CA ASP A 180 16.48 2.46 1.77
C ASP A 180 14.95 2.55 1.89
N LEU A 181 14.22 1.99 0.89
CA LEU A 181 12.78 1.86 0.90
C LEU A 181 12.36 0.51 0.32
N THR A 182 11.45 -0.16 1.02
CA THR A 182 10.76 -1.36 0.55
C THR A 182 9.26 -1.13 0.54
N LEU A 183 8.61 -1.39 -0.60
CA LEU A 183 7.15 -1.41 -0.72
C LEU A 183 6.72 -2.86 -0.94
N PHE A 184 5.67 -3.32 -0.25
CA PHE A 184 5.17 -4.67 -0.51
C PHE A 184 3.67 -4.80 -0.34
N THR A 185 3.12 -5.77 -1.07
CA THR A 185 1.71 -6.17 -1.00
C THR A 185 1.55 -7.67 -1.14
N CYS A 186 0.35 -8.19 -0.88
CA CYS A 186 0.02 -9.58 -1.18
C CYS A 186 -0.16 -9.76 -2.70
N THR A 187 0.31 -10.87 -3.25
CA THR A 187 -0.10 -11.31 -4.59
C THR A 187 -1.55 -11.80 -4.57
N LEU A 188 -2.18 -11.94 -5.73
CA LEU A 188 -3.51 -12.54 -5.84
C LEU A 188 -3.53 -13.90 -5.14
N GLY A 189 -4.51 -14.10 -4.24
CA GLY A 189 -4.58 -15.28 -3.39
C GLY A 189 -3.69 -15.24 -2.14
N GLY A 190 -2.86 -14.22 -1.95
CA GLY A 190 -2.13 -13.95 -0.70
C GLY A 190 -0.95 -14.88 -0.39
N GLN A 191 -0.59 -15.75 -1.33
CA GLN A 191 0.42 -16.82 -1.10
C GLN A 191 1.86 -16.31 -1.11
N THR A 192 2.11 -15.17 -1.73
CA THR A 192 3.43 -14.53 -1.78
C THR A 192 3.31 -13.02 -1.58
N ARG A 193 4.45 -12.33 -1.57
CA ARG A 193 4.54 -10.88 -1.45
C ARG A 193 5.23 -10.32 -2.68
N LEU A 194 4.54 -9.48 -3.43
CA LEU A 194 5.14 -8.62 -4.44
C LEU A 194 5.88 -7.50 -3.71
N THR A 195 7.17 -7.38 -3.96
CA THR A 195 8.08 -6.50 -3.23
C THR A 195 8.87 -5.64 -4.20
N VAL A 196 8.89 -4.34 -3.95
CA VAL A 196 9.66 -3.35 -4.70
C VAL A 196 10.77 -2.81 -3.81
N ARG A 197 12.01 -2.88 -4.28
CA ARG A 197 13.21 -2.41 -3.60
C ARG A 197 13.67 -1.11 -4.20
N CYS A 198 13.90 -0.12 -3.36
CA CYS A 198 14.32 1.20 -3.79
C CYS A 198 15.56 1.67 -3.03
N MET A 199 16.41 2.41 -3.74
CA MET A 199 17.59 3.10 -3.20
C MET A 199 17.32 4.60 -3.17
N ARG A 200 17.90 5.29 -2.21
CA ARG A 200 17.82 6.75 -2.12
C ARG A 200 18.51 7.40 -3.33
N SER A 201 17.86 8.41 -3.89
CA SER A 201 18.36 9.18 -5.02
C SER A 201 19.19 10.36 -4.57
#